data_b7581408358fa6ee30e2adfab98997fa
#
_entry.id   b7581408358fa6ee30e2adfab98997fa
#
_cell.length_a   1.000
_cell.length_b   1.000
_cell.length_c   1.000
_cell.angle_alpha   90.00
_cell.angle_beta   90.00
_cell.angle_gamma   90.00
#
_symmetry.space_group_name_H-M   'P 1'
#
loop_
_entity.id
_entity.type
_entity.pdbx_description
1 polymer ?
#
loop_
_entity_poly.entity_id
_entity_poly.type
_entity_poly.pdbx_seq_one_letter_code
_entity_poly.pdbx_strand_id
1 'polypeptide(L)'
;TGGYGYHNEKDNTSFATRRALAMEYSQGDTVFVHGDTIRTYLQMPDSSRVMCAYPNVRFYRTDVQGVCDSLTFQSRDSMIFMHRHPILWNLERQVMGNVIQIHLNDSTVDKAYLPEYGLMGEHVEEEFYNQLSGKEMIATFIDGKLRRLDVNGNVMAIMLPMEKDSTYNKLVDAEGSFLTVLVDGQKMEKLNLWPDVTGKVTPLFLAKKSQYYLKGFKWYEAIRPKDRYDLFTIPDEQRNLFSEPEAVAPVKRIRE
;
A
#
# COMPACT_ATOMS: atom_id res chain seq x y z
N THR A 1 22.43 -2.45 -10.12
CA THR A 1 23.68 -3.01 -9.58
C THR A 1 23.42 -4.36 -8.92
N GLY A 2 24.46 -5.14 -8.64
CA GLY A 2 24.37 -6.43 -7.93
C GLY A 2 25.74 -7.08 -7.84
N GLY A 3 25.87 -8.11 -7.01
CA GLY A 3 27.12 -8.89 -6.88
C GLY A 3 27.40 -9.82 -8.07
N TYR A 4 26.36 -10.14 -8.85
CA TYR A 4 26.44 -10.87 -10.11
C TYR A 4 25.40 -10.31 -11.07
N GLY A 5 25.79 -10.10 -12.32
CA GLY A 5 24.91 -9.64 -13.39
C GLY A 5 25.22 -10.32 -14.71
N TYR A 6 24.20 -10.44 -15.54
CA TYR A 6 24.28 -10.99 -16.89
C TYR A 6 23.46 -10.14 -17.84
N HIS A 7 23.95 -9.93 -19.04
CA HIS A 7 23.26 -9.26 -20.13
C HIS A 7 23.38 -10.08 -21.42
N ASN A 8 22.27 -10.29 -22.10
CA ASN A 8 22.21 -10.92 -23.41
C ASN A 8 21.81 -9.88 -24.46
N GLU A 9 22.74 -9.52 -25.34
CA GLU A 9 22.52 -8.52 -26.38
C GLU A 9 21.50 -8.96 -27.45
N LYS A 10 21.30 -10.28 -27.64
CA LYS A 10 20.42 -10.80 -28.70
C LYS A 10 18.93 -10.56 -28.41
N ASP A 11 18.54 -10.67 -27.14
CA ASP A 11 17.15 -10.53 -26.70
C ASP A 11 16.96 -9.35 -25.72
N ASN A 12 17.99 -8.55 -25.51
CA ASN A 12 18.01 -7.44 -24.55
C ASN A 12 17.54 -7.82 -23.15
N THR A 13 17.80 -9.05 -22.73
CA THR A 13 17.50 -9.52 -21.39
C THR A 13 18.70 -9.29 -20.48
N SER A 14 18.45 -8.72 -19.32
CA SER A 14 19.45 -8.56 -18.25
C SER A 14 18.90 -9.08 -16.94
N PHE A 15 19.78 -9.59 -16.10
CA PHE A 15 19.43 -9.81 -14.70
C PHE A 15 20.60 -9.49 -13.76
N ALA A 16 20.28 -9.18 -12.53
CA ALA A 16 21.22 -8.98 -11.45
C ALA A 16 20.75 -9.74 -10.21
N THR A 17 21.69 -10.34 -9.47
CA THR A 17 21.46 -11.07 -8.23
C THR A 17 22.51 -10.72 -7.19
N ARG A 18 22.43 -11.33 -6.00
CA ARG A 18 23.36 -11.10 -4.90
C ARG A 18 23.42 -9.63 -4.51
N ARG A 19 22.39 -9.20 -3.78
CA ARG A 19 22.14 -7.79 -3.42
C ARG A 19 21.82 -6.93 -4.66
N ALA A 20 20.94 -7.43 -5.52
CA ALA A 20 20.48 -6.67 -6.68
C ALA A 20 19.76 -5.39 -6.22
N LEU A 21 20.05 -4.28 -6.88
CA LEU A 21 19.50 -2.98 -6.58
C LEU A 21 19.25 -2.22 -7.89
N ALA A 22 18.00 -1.82 -8.12
CA ALA A 22 17.62 -0.83 -9.10
C ALA A 22 17.51 0.54 -8.45
N MET A 23 17.81 1.60 -9.19
CA MET A 23 17.74 2.98 -8.74
C MET A 23 17.09 3.82 -9.82
N GLU A 24 16.12 4.64 -9.43
CA GLU A 24 15.42 5.59 -10.30
C GLU A 24 15.62 7.00 -9.76
N TYR A 25 16.08 7.92 -10.62
CA TYR A 25 16.53 9.27 -10.25
C TYR A 25 15.63 10.40 -10.76
N SER A 26 14.53 10.09 -11.46
CA SER A 26 13.80 11.09 -12.26
C SER A 26 13.00 12.12 -11.45
N GLN A 27 12.90 12.02 -10.12
CA GLN A 27 11.92 12.77 -9.32
C GLN A 27 12.50 13.66 -8.21
N GLY A 28 13.75 14.05 -8.31
CA GLY A 28 14.39 14.87 -7.25
C GLY A 28 14.74 14.09 -5.98
N ASP A 29 14.13 12.93 -5.74
CA ASP A 29 14.55 11.95 -4.74
C ASP A 29 14.69 10.57 -5.41
N THR A 30 15.62 9.76 -4.92
CA THR A 30 15.95 8.46 -5.53
C THR A 30 15.08 7.36 -4.97
N VAL A 31 14.41 6.63 -5.84
CA VAL A 31 13.77 5.35 -5.49
C VAL A 31 14.80 4.24 -5.58
N PHE A 32 14.98 3.51 -4.50
CA PHE A 32 15.82 2.31 -4.41
C PHE A 32 14.93 1.08 -4.33
N VAL A 33 15.10 0.13 -5.25
CA VAL A 33 14.36 -1.13 -5.28
C VAL A 33 15.32 -2.29 -5.19
N HIS A 34 15.15 -3.11 -4.17
CA HIS A 34 15.86 -4.37 -3.97
C HIS A 34 14.93 -5.56 -4.20
N GLY A 35 15.49 -6.64 -4.72
CA GLY A 35 14.91 -7.98 -4.73
C GLY A 35 16.07 -8.96 -4.80
N ASP A 36 15.88 -10.21 -4.42
CA ASP A 36 16.94 -11.23 -4.54
C ASP A 36 17.44 -11.35 -5.97
N THR A 37 16.51 -11.15 -6.92
CA THR A 37 16.80 -11.06 -8.36
C THR A 37 16.05 -9.89 -8.97
N ILE A 38 16.73 -9.10 -9.81
CA ILE A 38 16.11 -8.10 -10.67
C ILE A 38 16.38 -8.49 -12.11
N ARG A 39 15.33 -8.62 -12.91
CA ARG A 39 15.38 -8.94 -14.33
C ARG A 39 14.76 -7.82 -15.14
N THR A 40 15.38 -7.49 -16.30
CA THR A 40 14.82 -6.58 -17.29
C THR A 40 14.80 -7.23 -18.66
N TYR A 41 13.77 -6.96 -19.45
CA TYR A 41 13.63 -7.44 -20.82
C TYR A 41 12.76 -6.48 -21.64
N LEU A 42 12.80 -6.64 -22.97
CA LEU A 42 11.92 -5.94 -23.89
C LEU A 42 10.72 -6.82 -24.22
N GLN A 43 9.53 -6.27 -24.10
CA GLN A 43 8.28 -6.91 -24.48
C GLN A 43 7.94 -6.56 -25.93
N MET A 44 7.77 -7.56 -26.77
CA MET A 44 7.35 -7.38 -28.17
C MET A 44 5.84 -7.17 -28.25
N PRO A 45 5.32 -6.48 -29.32
CA PRO A 45 6.06 -6.00 -30.50
C PRO A 45 6.64 -4.58 -30.37
N ASP A 46 6.28 -3.80 -29.34
CA ASP A 46 6.60 -2.38 -29.20
C ASP A 46 7.96 -2.10 -28.53
N SER A 47 8.67 -3.16 -28.15
CA SER A 47 9.95 -3.06 -27.45
C SER A 47 9.88 -2.27 -26.13
N SER A 48 8.71 -2.28 -25.48
CA SER A 48 8.55 -1.69 -24.16
C SER A 48 9.38 -2.43 -23.12
N ARG A 49 9.94 -1.68 -22.17
CA ARG A 49 10.79 -2.27 -21.13
C ARG A 49 9.93 -2.79 -19.97
N VAL A 50 10.23 -4.02 -19.55
CA VAL A 50 9.68 -4.60 -18.33
C VAL A 50 10.83 -4.84 -17.35
N MET A 51 10.63 -4.46 -16.09
CA MET A 51 11.51 -4.78 -14.97
C MET A 51 10.73 -5.62 -13.96
N CYS A 52 11.30 -6.75 -13.55
CA CYS A 52 10.77 -7.61 -12.50
C CYS A 52 11.79 -7.71 -11.37
N ALA A 53 11.36 -7.49 -10.13
CA ALA A 53 12.14 -7.77 -8.93
C ALA A 53 11.43 -8.88 -8.14
N TYR A 54 12.16 -9.90 -7.70
CA TYR A 54 11.62 -11.05 -6.96
C TYR A 54 12.72 -11.97 -6.41
N PRO A 55 12.43 -12.83 -5.44
CA PRO A 55 11.49 -12.58 -4.37
C PRO A 55 12.02 -11.54 -3.38
N ASN A 56 11.29 -11.34 -2.26
CA ASN A 56 11.71 -10.50 -1.14
C ASN A 56 11.95 -9.04 -1.53
N VAL A 57 11.02 -8.46 -2.28
CA VAL A 57 11.15 -7.07 -2.72
C VAL A 57 10.99 -6.11 -1.54
N ARG A 58 11.90 -5.16 -1.48
CA ARG A 58 11.89 -4.02 -0.57
C ARG A 58 12.26 -2.78 -1.34
N PHE A 59 11.55 -1.68 -1.13
CA PHE A 59 11.92 -0.41 -1.75
C PHE A 59 11.84 0.74 -0.75
N TYR A 60 12.63 1.76 -1.04
CA TYR A 60 12.75 2.93 -0.22
C TYR A 60 12.87 4.19 -1.08
N ARG A 61 12.08 5.19 -0.75
CA ARG A 61 12.24 6.61 -1.01
C ARG A 61 11.88 7.34 0.29
N THR A 62 12.35 8.56 0.48
CA THR A 62 12.18 9.29 1.74
C THR A 62 10.72 9.38 2.20
N ASP A 63 9.79 9.58 1.27
CA ASP A 63 8.36 9.75 1.53
C ASP A 63 7.52 8.47 1.36
N VAL A 64 8.07 7.42 0.71
CA VAL A 64 7.36 6.16 0.49
C VAL A 64 8.29 4.97 0.61
N GLN A 65 7.84 3.96 1.33
CA GLN A 65 8.52 2.69 1.50
C GLN A 65 7.56 1.55 1.22
N GLY A 66 8.09 0.39 0.89
CA GLY A 66 7.21 -0.76 0.72
C GLY A 66 7.94 -2.10 0.63
N VAL A 67 7.15 -3.14 0.80
CA VAL A 67 7.57 -4.54 0.66
C VAL A 67 6.53 -5.33 -0.11
N CYS A 68 6.97 -6.33 -0.86
CA CYS A 68 6.11 -7.34 -1.49
C CYS A 68 6.95 -8.56 -1.86
N ASP A 69 6.33 -9.66 -2.22
CA ASP A 69 7.08 -10.81 -2.72
C ASP A 69 7.68 -10.51 -4.10
N SER A 70 6.89 -9.93 -5.00
CA SER A 70 7.34 -9.58 -6.34
C SER A 70 6.77 -8.24 -6.82
N LEU A 71 7.59 -7.53 -7.61
CA LEU A 71 7.25 -6.24 -8.22
C LEU A 71 7.55 -6.29 -9.71
N THR A 72 6.62 -5.81 -10.52
CA THR A 72 6.79 -5.64 -11.96
C THR A 72 6.52 -4.20 -12.35
N PHE A 73 7.44 -3.57 -13.08
CA PHE A 73 7.25 -2.29 -13.75
C PHE A 73 7.14 -2.52 -15.25
N GLN A 74 6.13 -1.94 -15.88
CA GLN A 74 5.88 -1.98 -17.32
C GLN A 74 5.92 -0.57 -17.89
N SER A 75 6.90 -0.26 -18.75
CA SER A 75 7.07 1.09 -19.29
C SER A 75 6.02 1.47 -20.33
N ARG A 76 5.36 0.51 -20.97
CA ARG A 76 4.29 0.76 -21.95
C ARG A 76 3.16 1.61 -21.38
N ASP A 77 2.65 1.17 -20.25
CA ASP A 77 1.48 1.76 -19.60
C ASP A 77 1.87 2.51 -18.32
N SER A 78 3.17 2.66 -18.06
CA SER A 78 3.71 3.28 -16.85
C SER A 78 3.12 2.68 -15.57
N MET A 79 2.99 1.34 -15.55
CA MET A 79 2.36 0.59 -14.45
C MET A 79 3.37 -0.12 -13.57
N ILE A 80 3.16 -0.04 -12.28
CA ILE A 80 3.82 -0.87 -11.27
C ILE A 80 2.79 -1.83 -10.69
N PHE A 81 3.15 -3.10 -10.62
CA PHE A 81 2.36 -4.15 -9.97
C PHE A 81 3.16 -4.72 -8.81
N MET A 82 2.56 -4.74 -7.64
CA MET A 82 3.09 -5.38 -6.44
C MET A 82 2.19 -6.55 -6.07
N HIS A 83 2.77 -7.74 -5.94
CA HIS A 83 2.03 -8.99 -5.72
C HIS A 83 2.42 -9.66 -4.41
N ARG A 84 1.49 -10.44 -3.86
CA ARG A 84 1.62 -11.27 -2.66
C ARG A 84 1.98 -10.44 -1.43
N HIS A 85 0.93 -10.05 -0.72
CA HIS A 85 0.99 -9.26 0.51
C HIS A 85 1.78 -7.94 0.39
N PRO A 86 1.53 -7.13 -0.66
CA PRO A 86 2.16 -5.83 -0.75
C PRO A 86 1.76 -4.95 0.43
N ILE A 87 2.75 -4.27 1.00
CA ILE A 87 2.55 -3.22 1.99
C ILE A 87 3.29 -1.97 1.53
N LEU A 88 2.57 -0.85 1.56
CA LEU A 88 3.09 0.48 1.29
C LEU A 88 2.98 1.34 2.54
N TRP A 89 4.01 2.10 2.84
CA TRP A 89 3.98 3.16 3.85
C TRP A 89 4.21 4.51 3.17
N ASN A 90 3.37 5.48 3.55
CA ASN A 90 3.55 6.88 3.19
C ASN A 90 3.28 7.72 4.43
N LEU A 91 4.33 8.32 4.99
CA LEU A 91 4.29 8.99 6.29
C LEU A 91 3.72 8.06 7.39
N GLU A 92 2.64 8.47 8.06
CA GLU A 92 1.97 7.72 9.13
C GLU A 92 0.86 6.77 8.61
N ARG A 93 0.84 6.51 7.30
CA ARG A 93 -0.15 5.63 6.68
C ARG A 93 0.48 4.35 6.17
N GLN A 94 -0.23 3.27 6.37
CA GLN A 94 0.07 1.94 5.82
C GLN A 94 -1.08 1.48 4.95
N VAL A 95 -0.77 1.01 3.75
CA VAL A 95 -1.75 0.44 2.81
C VAL A 95 -1.32 -0.98 2.45
N MET A 96 -2.25 -1.90 2.48
CA MET A 96 -2.00 -3.32 2.19
C MET A 96 -3.17 -3.95 1.44
N GLY A 97 -2.88 -4.99 0.67
CA GLY A 97 -3.85 -5.72 -0.13
C GLY A 97 -3.28 -7.02 -0.70
N ASN A 98 -4.01 -7.68 -1.57
CA ASN A 98 -3.51 -8.85 -2.29
C ASN A 98 -2.60 -8.43 -3.45
N VAL A 99 -2.99 -7.37 -4.15
CA VAL A 99 -2.24 -6.73 -5.22
C VAL A 99 -2.37 -5.21 -5.05
N ILE A 100 -1.29 -4.48 -5.30
CA ILE A 100 -1.32 -3.03 -5.46
C ILE A 100 -0.83 -2.70 -6.86
N GLN A 101 -1.63 -1.96 -7.60
CA GLN A 101 -1.31 -1.46 -8.94
C GLN A 101 -1.15 0.05 -8.86
N ILE A 102 -0.05 0.58 -9.38
CA ILE A 102 0.24 2.02 -9.37
C ILE A 102 0.44 2.46 -10.82
N HIS A 103 -0.36 3.41 -11.25
CA HIS A 103 -0.20 4.10 -12.53
C HIS A 103 0.60 5.38 -12.31
N LEU A 104 1.61 5.58 -13.13
CA LEU A 104 2.44 6.78 -13.14
C LEU A 104 2.08 7.66 -14.33
N ASN A 105 2.01 8.96 -14.12
CA ASN A 105 1.92 9.98 -15.17
C ASN A 105 3.17 10.86 -15.09
N ASP A 106 3.95 10.90 -16.18
CA ASP A 106 5.20 11.67 -16.28
C ASP A 106 6.14 11.53 -15.07
N SER A 107 6.17 10.34 -14.46
CA SER A 107 6.97 10.01 -13.28
C SER A 107 6.35 10.32 -11.90
N THR A 108 5.15 10.87 -11.82
CA THR A 108 4.40 11.00 -10.57
C THR A 108 3.29 9.95 -10.48
N VAL A 109 2.87 9.63 -9.26
CA VAL A 109 1.72 8.75 -9.07
C VAL A 109 0.45 9.48 -9.51
N ASP A 110 -0.31 8.88 -10.43
CA ASP A 110 -1.62 9.34 -10.89
C ASP A 110 -2.74 8.56 -10.20
N LYS A 111 -2.59 7.25 -10.11
CA LYS A 111 -3.60 6.38 -9.50
C LYS A 111 -2.96 5.19 -8.79
N ALA A 112 -3.52 4.83 -7.65
CA ALA A 112 -3.26 3.54 -7.02
C ALA A 112 -4.57 2.74 -6.94
N TYR A 113 -4.50 1.46 -7.31
CA TYR A 113 -5.63 0.56 -7.38
C TYR A 113 -5.34 -0.73 -6.63
N LEU A 114 -6.22 -1.09 -5.71
CA LEU A 114 -6.17 -2.32 -4.94
C LEU A 114 -7.42 -3.14 -5.29
N PRO A 115 -7.34 -4.09 -6.21
CA PRO A 115 -8.43 -5.01 -6.52
C PRO A 115 -8.62 -6.05 -5.41
N GLU A 116 -9.84 -6.58 -5.31
CA GLU A 116 -10.23 -7.73 -4.47
C GLU A 116 -10.23 -7.46 -2.96
N TYR A 117 -9.21 -6.81 -2.42
CA TYR A 117 -9.10 -6.44 -1.01
C TYR A 117 -8.12 -5.29 -0.82
N GLY A 118 -8.52 -4.29 -0.06
CA GLY A 118 -7.67 -3.21 0.41
C GLY A 118 -7.92 -2.91 1.88
N LEU A 119 -6.83 -2.67 2.62
CA LEU A 119 -6.87 -2.22 3.99
C LEU A 119 -5.86 -1.08 4.15
N MET A 120 -6.33 0.04 4.67
CA MET A 120 -5.52 1.20 5.02
C MET A 120 -5.58 1.43 6.52
N GLY A 121 -4.42 1.75 7.11
CA GLY A 121 -4.30 2.24 8.47
C GLY A 121 -3.55 3.56 8.50
N GLU A 122 -3.93 4.46 9.41
CA GLU A 122 -3.22 5.68 9.74
C GLU A 122 -2.99 5.71 11.25
N HIS A 123 -1.74 5.80 11.67
CA HIS A 123 -1.40 5.89 13.08
C HIS A 123 -1.89 7.24 13.64
N VAL A 124 -2.60 7.20 14.74
CA VAL A 124 -3.18 8.39 15.39
C VAL A 124 -2.42 8.70 16.67
N GLU A 125 -2.49 7.81 17.65
CA GLU A 125 -1.86 7.98 18.96
C GLU A 125 -1.77 6.62 19.65
N GLU A 126 -0.67 6.34 20.36
CA GLU A 126 -0.45 5.11 21.12
C GLU A 126 -0.77 3.82 20.32
N GLU A 127 -1.80 3.08 20.74
CA GLU A 127 -2.27 1.85 20.08
C GLU A 127 -3.45 2.11 19.12
N PHE A 128 -3.77 3.37 18.83
CA PHE A 128 -4.95 3.73 18.04
C PHE A 128 -4.62 4.08 16.60
N TYR A 129 -5.45 3.59 15.70
CA TYR A 129 -5.31 3.78 14.26
C TYR A 129 -6.68 4.08 13.64
N ASN A 130 -6.74 5.08 12.77
CA ASN A 130 -7.81 5.16 11.80
C ASN A 130 -7.64 4.03 10.80
N GLN A 131 -8.70 3.29 10.51
CA GLN A 131 -8.63 2.11 9.65
C GLN A 131 -9.80 2.12 8.67
N LEU A 132 -9.52 1.68 7.46
CA LEU A 132 -10.50 1.60 6.39
C LEU A 132 -10.22 0.36 5.55
N SER A 133 -11.23 -0.45 5.33
CA SER A 133 -11.13 -1.62 4.45
C SER A 133 -12.31 -1.72 3.50
N GLY A 134 -12.08 -2.38 2.38
CA GLY A 134 -13.11 -2.68 1.40
C GLY A 134 -12.66 -3.74 0.41
N LYS A 135 -13.58 -4.15 -0.44
CA LYS A 135 -13.31 -5.12 -1.48
C LYS A 135 -12.40 -4.54 -2.58
N GLU A 136 -12.53 -3.25 -2.85
CA GLU A 136 -11.74 -2.54 -3.84
C GLU A 136 -11.41 -1.14 -3.33
N MET A 137 -10.19 -0.66 -3.57
CA MET A 137 -9.80 0.72 -3.28
C MET A 137 -9.17 1.38 -4.50
N ILE A 138 -9.54 2.64 -4.76
CA ILE A 138 -8.99 3.47 -5.83
C ILE A 138 -8.58 4.80 -5.24
N ALA A 139 -7.29 5.10 -5.25
CA ALA A 139 -6.75 6.39 -4.88
C ALA A 139 -6.35 7.17 -6.14
N THR A 140 -6.84 8.39 -6.28
CA THR A 140 -6.52 9.29 -7.39
C THR A 140 -5.68 10.45 -6.88
N PHE A 141 -4.61 10.74 -7.60
CA PHE A 141 -3.63 11.77 -7.25
C PHE A 141 -3.63 12.88 -8.31
N ILE A 142 -3.30 14.09 -7.90
CA ILE A 142 -3.01 15.23 -8.79
C ILE A 142 -1.67 15.80 -8.31
N ASP A 143 -0.71 15.89 -9.21
CA ASP A 143 0.66 16.32 -8.92
C ASP A 143 1.29 15.52 -7.76
N GLY A 144 1.06 14.19 -7.76
CA GLY A 144 1.54 13.28 -6.73
C GLY A 144 0.87 13.42 -5.34
N LYS A 145 -0.16 14.25 -5.21
CA LYS A 145 -0.92 14.45 -3.96
C LYS A 145 -2.27 13.77 -4.04
N LEU A 146 -2.61 12.99 -3.00
CA LEU A 146 -3.92 12.35 -2.92
C LEU A 146 -5.03 13.39 -2.95
N ARG A 147 -6.01 13.20 -3.83
CA ARG A 147 -7.20 14.04 -3.98
C ARG A 147 -8.49 13.31 -3.71
N ARG A 148 -8.53 12.03 -4.05
CA ARG A 148 -9.73 11.23 -3.88
C ARG A 148 -9.38 9.79 -3.55
N LEU A 149 -10.11 9.22 -2.61
CA LEU A 149 -10.09 7.81 -2.29
C LEU A 149 -11.50 7.26 -2.40
N ASP A 150 -11.72 6.30 -3.27
CA ASP A 150 -12.95 5.54 -3.38
C ASP A 150 -12.72 4.13 -2.84
N VAL A 151 -13.64 3.67 -2.01
CA VAL A 151 -13.65 2.31 -1.48
C VAL A 151 -14.98 1.67 -1.81
N ASN A 152 -14.92 0.54 -2.50
CA ASN A 152 -16.08 -0.12 -3.07
C ASN A 152 -16.25 -1.52 -2.47
N GLY A 153 -17.47 -1.81 -2.04
CA GLY A 153 -17.89 -3.13 -1.56
C GLY A 153 -17.42 -3.45 -0.13
N ASN A 154 -18.36 -3.72 0.75
CA ASN A 154 -18.12 -4.13 2.13
C ASN A 154 -17.19 -3.18 2.90
N VAL A 155 -17.46 -1.89 2.79
CA VAL A 155 -16.68 -0.86 3.47
C VAL A 155 -16.83 -1.00 4.98
N MET A 156 -15.70 -1.07 5.67
CA MET A 156 -15.62 -1.06 7.13
C MET A 156 -14.60 -0.01 7.54
N ALA A 157 -14.94 0.81 8.50
CA ALA A 157 -14.09 1.89 9.00
C ALA A 157 -14.07 1.93 10.52
N ILE A 158 -12.89 2.10 11.10
CA ILE A 158 -12.70 2.50 12.50
C ILE A 158 -12.01 3.85 12.47
N MET A 159 -12.59 4.84 13.13
CA MET A 159 -12.09 6.20 13.13
C MET A 159 -12.10 6.77 14.54
N LEU A 160 -11.08 7.54 14.84
CA LEU A 160 -10.97 8.36 16.05
C LEU A 160 -11.05 9.83 15.64
N PRO A 161 -12.23 10.44 15.62
CA PRO A 161 -12.36 11.85 15.30
C PRO A 161 -11.65 12.71 16.35
N MET A 162 -10.79 13.60 15.89
CA MET A 162 -10.14 14.58 16.74
C MET A 162 -11.16 15.65 17.17
N GLU A 163 -11.24 15.90 18.46
CA GLU A 163 -12.07 16.96 19.03
C GLU A 163 -11.45 18.35 18.84
N LYS A 164 -12.20 19.39 19.16
CA LYS A 164 -11.74 20.78 19.01
C LYS A 164 -10.54 21.14 19.91
N ASP A 165 -10.39 20.42 21.01
CA ASP A 165 -9.26 20.55 21.96
C ASP A 165 -8.08 19.64 21.62
N SER A 166 -8.08 19.05 20.42
CA SER A 166 -7.04 18.12 19.92
C SER A 166 -6.95 16.80 20.70
N THR A 167 -8.03 16.41 21.40
CA THR A 167 -8.10 15.10 22.06
C THR A 167 -8.90 14.09 21.26
N TYR A 168 -8.70 12.80 21.56
CA TYR A 168 -9.49 11.69 21.03
C TYR A 168 -10.29 11.07 22.17
N ASN A 169 -11.61 11.18 22.14
CA ASN A 169 -12.47 10.72 23.23
C ASN A 169 -13.55 9.71 22.79
N LYS A 170 -13.62 9.41 21.50
CA LYS A 170 -14.59 8.46 20.95
C LYS A 170 -14.00 7.65 19.80
N LEU A 171 -14.50 6.44 19.68
CA LEU A 171 -14.28 5.53 18.59
C LEU A 171 -15.55 5.41 17.76
N VAL A 172 -15.44 5.60 16.46
CA VAL A 172 -16.51 5.43 15.48
C VAL A 172 -16.24 4.16 14.70
N ASP A 173 -17.15 3.20 14.79
CA ASP A 173 -17.18 1.99 13.95
C ASP A 173 -18.30 2.19 12.93
N ALA A 174 -18.01 2.15 11.64
CA ALA A 174 -18.94 2.39 10.57
C ALA A 174 -18.80 1.36 9.44
N GLU A 175 -19.95 0.97 8.88
CA GLU A 175 -20.04 0.05 7.76
C GLU A 175 -20.94 0.65 6.66
N GLY A 176 -20.63 0.34 5.41
CA GLY A 176 -21.43 0.76 4.26
C GLY A 176 -21.06 -0.04 3.02
N SER A 177 -21.67 0.27 1.88
CA SER A 177 -21.34 -0.41 0.62
C SER A 177 -20.27 0.33 -0.16
N PHE A 178 -20.28 1.68 -0.13
CA PHE A 178 -19.33 2.53 -0.84
C PHE A 178 -18.89 3.68 0.04
N LEU A 179 -17.65 4.10 -0.10
CA LEU A 179 -17.12 5.28 0.57
C LEU A 179 -16.30 6.10 -0.42
N THR A 180 -16.48 7.41 -0.38
CA THR A 180 -15.60 8.38 -1.06
C THR A 180 -15.06 9.37 -0.05
N VAL A 181 -13.75 9.56 -0.06
CA VAL A 181 -13.06 10.60 0.68
C VAL A 181 -12.47 11.60 -0.31
N LEU A 182 -12.76 12.87 -0.14
CA LEU A 182 -12.09 13.97 -0.83
C LEU A 182 -11.07 14.60 0.10
N VAL A 183 -9.89 14.87 -0.44
CA VAL A 183 -8.73 15.38 0.32
C VAL A 183 -8.20 16.63 -0.36
N ASP A 184 -7.94 17.69 0.41
CA ASP A 184 -7.18 18.84 -0.03
C ASP A 184 -5.93 19.02 0.84
N GLY A 185 -4.77 18.92 0.18
CA GLY A 185 -3.49 18.84 0.87
C GLY A 185 -3.39 17.58 1.75
N GLN A 186 -3.35 17.78 3.06
CA GLN A 186 -3.34 16.67 4.05
C GLN A 186 -4.66 16.56 4.83
N LYS A 187 -5.65 17.40 4.51
CA LYS A 187 -6.92 17.47 5.23
C LYS A 187 -8.03 16.76 4.46
N MET A 188 -8.79 15.95 5.17
CA MET A 188 -10.03 15.41 4.66
C MET A 188 -11.07 16.55 4.58
N GLU A 189 -11.54 16.85 3.34
CA GLU A 189 -12.59 17.84 3.10
C GLU A 189 -13.98 17.23 3.27
N LYS A 190 -14.15 16.03 2.72
CA LYS A 190 -15.46 15.40 2.66
C LYS A 190 -15.33 13.89 2.72
N LEU A 191 -16.21 13.28 3.50
CA LEU A 191 -16.39 11.82 3.53
C LEU A 191 -17.88 11.53 3.27
N ASN A 192 -18.13 10.68 2.26
CA ASN A 192 -19.45 10.12 1.99
C ASN A 192 -19.38 8.61 2.13
N LEU A 193 -20.27 8.06 2.94
CA LEU A 193 -20.50 6.63 3.08
C LEU A 193 -21.95 6.34 2.70
N TRP A 194 -22.21 5.36 1.82
CA TRP A 194 -23.54 5.02 1.31
C TRP A 194 -23.56 3.65 0.61
N PRO A 195 -24.71 3.07 0.26
CA PRO A 195 -25.96 3.07 1.04
C PRO A 195 -25.82 2.11 2.23
N ASP A 196 -26.93 1.87 2.91
CA ASP A 196 -27.03 0.92 4.04
C ASP A 196 -25.99 1.17 5.12
N VAL A 197 -25.85 2.44 5.49
CA VAL A 197 -24.88 2.85 6.48
C VAL A 197 -25.32 2.42 7.86
N THR A 198 -24.46 1.69 8.54
CA THR A 198 -24.60 1.41 9.96
C THR A 198 -23.36 1.94 10.68
N GLY A 199 -23.55 2.43 11.90
CA GLY A 199 -22.43 2.95 12.68
C GLY A 199 -22.71 2.94 14.16
N LYS A 200 -21.64 2.88 14.93
CA LYS A 200 -21.66 2.95 16.38
C LYS A 200 -20.59 3.93 16.85
N VAL A 201 -20.99 4.86 17.72
CA VAL A 201 -20.05 5.73 18.41
C VAL A 201 -19.92 5.24 19.84
N THR A 202 -18.70 4.95 20.27
CA THR A 202 -18.39 4.46 21.60
C THR A 202 -17.40 5.43 22.26
N PRO A 203 -17.70 5.97 23.46
CA PRO A 203 -16.71 6.70 24.23
C PRO A 203 -15.45 5.86 24.42
N LEU A 204 -14.26 6.43 24.20
CA LEU A 204 -13.01 5.65 24.14
C LEU A 204 -12.75 4.90 25.44
N PHE A 205 -13.06 5.50 26.60
CA PHE A 205 -12.91 4.86 27.91
C PHE A 205 -13.86 3.67 28.16
N LEU A 206 -14.90 3.49 27.32
CA LEU A 206 -15.81 2.34 27.33
C LEU A 206 -15.51 1.33 26.22
N ALA A 207 -14.66 1.69 25.28
CA ALA A 207 -14.34 0.84 24.14
C ALA A 207 -13.46 -0.35 24.59
N LYS A 208 -13.80 -1.53 24.10
CA LYS A 208 -13.03 -2.74 24.38
C LYS A 208 -11.91 -2.90 23.32
N LYS A 209 -10.76 -3.47 23.70
CA LYS A 209 -9.65 -3.72 22.78
C LYS A 209 -10.05 -4.48 21.50
N SER A 210 -11.05 -5.36 21.58
CA SER A 210 -11.61 -6.07 20.42
C SER A 210 -12.31 -5.16 19.40
N GLN A 211 -12.57 -3.91 19.74
CA GLN A 211 -13.22 -2.90 18.88
C GLN A 211 -12.20 -1.94 18.25
N TYR A 212 -10.92 -1.99 18.65
CA TYR A 212 -9.89 -1.06 18.18
C TYR A 212 -9.42 -1.37 16.75
N TYR A 213 -9.59 -2.61 16.32
CA TYR A 213 -9.01 -3.06 15.05
C TYR A 213 -10.02 -3.78 14.16
N LEU A 214 -9.97 -3.46 12.88
CA LEU A 214 -10.65 -4.25 11.87
C LEU A 214 -10.05 -5.66 11.79
N LYS A 215 -10.85 -6.62 11.38
CA LYS A 215 -10.37 -7.99 11.18
C LYS A 215 -9.24 -8.01 10.14
N GLY A 216 -8.11 -8.60 10.49
CA GLY A 216 -6.93 -8.68 9.63
C GLY A 216 -6.04 -7.43 9.67
N PHE A 217 -6.39 -6.40 10.44
CA PHE A 217 -5.50 -5.26 10.62
C PHE A 217 -4.28 -5.65 11.46
N LYS A 218 -3.12 -5.27 10.96
CA LYS A 218 -1.84 -5.34 11.66
C LYS A 218 -0.96 -4.18 11.18
N TRP A 219 -0.29 -3.53 12.11
CA TRP A 219 0.70 -2.51 11.80
C TRP A 219 2.08 -3.14 11.69
N TYR A 220 2.71 -3.00 10.54
CA TYR A 220 3.94 -3.72 10.17
C TYR A 220 5.19 -2.85 10.26
N GLU A 221 5.31 -1.96 11.26
CA GLU A 221 6.46 -1.06 11.40
C GLU A 221 7.81 -1.79 11.47
N ALA A 222 7.84 -3.00 12.06
CA ALA A 222 9.06 -3.78 12.24
C ALA A 222 9.72 -4.20 10.91
N ILE A 223 8.94 -4.32 9.83
CA ILE A 223 9.45 -4.70 8.50
C ILE A 223 9.56 -3.52 7.53
N ARG A 224 9.16 -2.30 7.95
CA ARG A 224 9.25 -1.10 7.14
C ARG A 224 10.71 -0.76 6.85
N PRO A 225 11.10 -0.56 5.57
CA PRO A 225 12.45 -0.12 5.21
C PRO A 225 12.77 1.25 5.80
N LYS A 226 13.86 1.36 6.55
CA LYS A 226 14.27 2.60 7.24
C LYS A 226 15.12 3.51 6.37
N ASP A 227 15.95 2.90 5.53
CA ASP A 227 16.83 3.58 4.58
C ASP A 227 17.22 2.65 3.43
N ARG A 228 18.03 3.17 2.50
CA ARG A 228 18.53 2.40 1.34
C ARG A 228 19.43 1.19 1.71
N TYR A 229 20.05 1.19 2.87
CA TYR A 229 20.95 0.11 3.30
C TYR A 229 20.18 -1.02 3.98
N ASP A 230 19.07 -0.68 4.64
CA ASP A 230 18.16 -1.62 5.27
C ASP A 230 17.42 -2.54 4.26
N LEU A 231 17.40 -2.16 2.99
CA LEU A 231 16.77 -2.96 1.93
C LEU A 231 17.34 -4.38 1.79
N PHE A 232 18.59 -4.58 2.17
CA PHE A 232 19.28 -5.88 2.05
C PHE A 232 19.09 -6.81 3.25
N THR A 233 18.42 -6.32 4.29
CA THR A 233 18.12 -7.10 5.50
C THR A 233 16.66 -7.51 5.46
N ILE A 234 16.40 -8.78 5.20
CA ILE A 234 15.03 -9.30 5.13
C ILE A 234 14.61 -9.82 6.50
N PRO A 235 13.70 -9.16 7.23
CA PRO A 235 13.21 -9.64 8.51
C PRO A 235 12.46 -10.97 8.38
N ASP A 236 12.53 -11.82 9.41
CA ASP A 236 11.80 -13.09 9.41
C ASP A 236 10.28 -12.90 9.39
N GLU A 237 9.78 -11.80 9.96
CA GLU A 237 8.37 -11.43 9.88
C GLU A 237 7.93 -11.20 8.42
N GLN A 238 8.76 -10.57 7.59
CA GLN A 238 8.47 -10.41 6.15
C GLN A 238 8.43 -11.74 5.41
N ARG A 239 9.37 -12.66 5.69
CA ARG A 239 9.38 -14.00 5.09
C ARG A 239 8.14 -14.81 5.47
N ASN A 240 7.73 -14.72 6.73
CA ASN A 240 6.53 -15.38 7.22
C ASN A 240 5.28 -14.82 6.55
N LEU A 241 5.17 -13.49 6.44
CA LEU A 241 4.06 -12.82 5.75
C LEU A 241 3.89 -13.32 4.30
N PHE A 242 4.98 -13.44 3.55
CA PHE A 242 4.90 -13.86 2.14
C PHE A 242 4.59 -15.35 1.97
N SER A 243 4.66 -16.15 3.02
CA SER A 243 4.21 -17.55 3.03
C SER A 243 2.75 -17.73 3.44
N GLU A 244 2.08 -16.68 3.94
CA GLU A 244 0.68 -16.71 4.31
C GLU A 244 -0.24 -16.75 3.06
N PRO A 245 -1.47 -17.31 3.16
CA PRO A 245 -2.46 -17.21 2.10
C PRO A 245 -2.92 -15.74 1.95
N GLU A 246 -3.32 -15.36 0.74
CA GLU A 246 -3.84 -14.03 0.46
C GLU A 246 -5.10 -13.72 1.27
N ALA A 247 -5.24 -12.46 1.67
CA ALA A 247 -6.36 -12.01 2.49
C ALA A 247 -7.68 -12.02 1.68
N VAL A 248 -8.76 -12.43 2.32
CA VAL A 248 -10.10 -12.37 1.75
C VAL A 248 -10.82 -11.17 2.34
N ALA A 249 -11.43 -10.34 1.47
CA ALA A 249 -12.22 -9.20 1.90
C ALA A 249 -13.27 -9.63 2.95
N PRO A 250 -13.40 -8.89 4.07
CA PRO A 250 -14.37 -9.23 5.09
C PRO A 250 -15.80 -9.21 4.51
N VAL A 251 -16.58 -10.23 4.82
CA VAL A 251 -18.01 -10.28 4.46
C VAL A 251 -18.78 -9.46 5.47
N LYS A 252 -19.68 -8.59 4.99
CA LYS A 252 -20.60 -7.82 5.84
C LYS A 252 -21.32 -8.77 6.81
N ARG A 253 -21.28 -8.48 8.10
CA ARG A 253 -22.01 -9.28 9.09
C ARG A 253 -23.50 -9.14 8.80
N ILE A 254 -24.15 -10.23 8.40
CA ILE A 254 -25.61 -10.30 8.42
C ILE A 254 -25.98 -10.26 9.90
N ARG A 255 -26.54 -9.13 10.34
CA ARG A 255 -27.14 -9.06 11.68
C ARG A 255 -28.52 -9.71 11.58
N GLU A 256 -28.69 -10.87 12.25
CA GLU A 256 -30.00 -11.44 12.57
C GLU A 256 -30.75 -10.54 13.55
#